data_1dba49db54a08ad64f884ce2a709e85d
#
_entry.id   1dba49db54a08ad64f884ce2a709e85d
#
_cell.length_a   1.000
_cell.length_b   1.000
_cell.length_c   1.000
_cell.angle_alpha   90.00
_cell.angle_beta   90.00
_cell.angle_gamma   90.00
#
_symmetry.space_group_name_H-M   'P 1'
#
loop_
_entity.id
_entity.type
_entity.pdbx_description
1 polymer ?
#
loop_
_entity_poly.entity_id
_entity_poly.type
_entity_poly.pdbx_seq_one_letter_code
_entity_poly.pdbx_strand_id
1 'polypeptide(L)'
;VSFYGLVDGSDASLKSYLGNLSGVDQVGAEGRASMLATRSIKTTSKRWAIDTAITMVDLTTLEGADTPGKVKALCTKAVRPDPTDASVPSVGAVCVYNDMVKVARTH
;
A
#
# COMPACT_ATOMS: atom_id res chain seq x y z
N VAL A 1 -2.40 -19.18 -11.96
CA VAL A 1 -1.54 -19.84 -12.97
C VAL A 1 -0.14 -19.31 -12.76
N SER A 2 0.84 -20.22 -12.56
CA SER A 2 2.24 -19.84 -12.35
C SER A 2 2.87 -19.41 -13.68
N PHE A 3 3.66 -18.35 -13.68
CA PHE A 3 4.45 -17.92 -14.84
C PHE A 3 5.32 -19.06 -15.40
N TYR A 4 5.94 -19.84 -14.52
CA TYR A 4 6.79 -20.96 -14.91
C TYR A 4 6.07 -22.10 -15.64
N GLY A 5 4.73 -22.16 -15.60
CA GLY A 5 3.95 -23.12 -16.38
C GLY A 5 3.52 -22.60 -17.76
N LEU A 6 3.76 -21.32 -18.07
CA LEU A 6 3.34 -20.68 -19.32
C LEU A 6 4.49 -20.47 -20.32
N VAL A 7 5.74 -20.48 -19.85
CA VAL A 7 6.93 -20.29 -20.68
C VAL A 7 7.95 -21.39 -20.40
N ASP A 8 8.55 -21.92 -21.45
CA ASP A 8 9.58 -22.98 -21.38
C ASP A 8 11.02 -22.44 -21.24
N GLY A 9 11.15 -21.12 -21.09
CA GLY A 9 12.43 -20.42 -20.99
C GLY A 9 13.06 -20.05 -22.32
N SER A 10 12.43 -20.38 -23.45
CA SER A 10 12.91 -19.94 -24.77
C SER A 10 12.43 -18.52 -25.10
N ASP A 11 13.21 -17.81 -25.93
CA ASP A 11 12.84 -16.48 -26.43
C ASP A 11 11.51 -16.49 -27.21
N ALA A 12 11.24 -17.56 -27.93
CA ALA A 12 10.01 -17.72 -28.71
C ALA A 12 8.78 -17.86 -27.80
N SER A 13 8.91 -18.67 -26.75
CA SER A 13 7.86 -18.86 -25.75
C SER A 13 7.58 -17.59 -24.97
N LEU A 14 8.63 -16.85 -24.59
CA LEU A 14 8.49 -15.56 -23.90
C LEU A 14 7.81 -14.50 -24.80
N LYS A 15 8.23 -14.38 -26.06
CA LYS A 15 7.60 -13.48 -27.03
C LYS A 15 6.13 -13.81 -27.28
N SER A 16 5.80 -15.10 -27.40
CA SER A 16 4.43 -15.57 -27.56
C SER A 16 3.59 -15.22 -26.31
N TYR A 17 4.13 -15.44 -25.11
CA TYR A 17 3.46 -15.08 -23.87
C TYR A 17 3.20 -13.56 -23.78
N LEU A 18 4.21 -12.75 -24.03
CA LEU A 18 4.10 -11.28 -24.00
C LEU A 18 3.13 -10.76 -25.07
N GLY A 19 3.13 -11.36 -26.26
CA GLY A 19 2.22 -10.98 -27.34
C GLY A 19 0.75 -11.30 -27.08
N ASN A 20 0.48 -12.25 -26.17
CA ASN A 20 -0.87 -12.61 -25.76
C ASN A 20 -1.36 -11.83 -24.52
N LEU A 21 -0.52 -10.99 -23.91
CA LEU A 21 -0.98 -10.12 -22.84
C LEU A 21 -1.90 -9.03 -23.37
N SER A 22 -3.04 -8.88 -22.72
CA SER A 22 -3.96 -7.78 -23.05
C SER A 22 -3.28 -6.43 -22.81
N GLY A 23 -3.37 -5.53 -23.76
CA GLY A 23 -2.96 -4.14 -23.56
C GLY A 23 -3.82 -3.45 -22.50
N VAL A 24 -3.27 -2.43 -21.87
CA VAL A 24 -4.02 -1.56 -20.96
C VAL A 24 -4.77 -0.52 -21.81
N ASP A 25 -6.09 -0.43 -21.61
CA ASP A 25 -6.90 0.67 -22.14
C ASP A 25 -6.64 1.94 -21.32
N GLN A 26 -5.57 2.64 -21.68
CA GLN A 26 -5.16 3.86 -20.99
C GLN A 26 -6.25 4.93 -21.04
N VAL A 27 -6.85 5.15 -22.20
CA VAL A 27 -7.88 6.19 -22.38
C VAL A 27 -9.10 5.91 -21.51
N GLY A 28 -9.56 4.66 -21.48
CA GLY A 28 -10.68 4.24 -20.63
C GLY A 28 -10.35 4.33 -19.14
N ALA A 29 -9.11 3.97 -18.74
CA ALA A 29 -8.67 4.09 -17.35
C ALA A 29 -8.59 5.55 -16.90
N GLU A 30 -7.98 6.42 -17.70
CA GLU A 30 -7.89 7.86 -17.44
C GLU A 30 -9.28 8.53 -17.44
N GLY A 31 -10.18 8.14 -18.36
CA GLY A 31 -11.56 8.63 -18.40
C GLY A 31 -12.32 8.25 -17.13
N ARG A 32 -12.19 7.02 -16.64
CA ARG A 32 -12.81 6.59 -15.37
C ARG A 32 -12.21 7.33 -14.16
N ALA A 33 -10.90 7.50 -14.12
CA ALA A 33 -10.24 8.25 -13.07
C ALA A 33 -10.72 9.71 -13.02
N SER A 34 -10.80 10.36 -14.19
CA SER A 34 -11.32 11.73 -14.31
C SER A 34 -12.77 11.84 -13.85
N MET A 35 -13.63 10.89 -14.24
CA MET A 35 -15.01 10.85 -13.81
C MET A 35 -15.14 10.68 -12.28
N LEU A 36 -14.31 9.82 -11.68
CA LEU A 36 -14.29 9.64 -10.22
C LEU A 36 -13.78 10.90 -9.50
N ALA A 37 -12.80 11.59 -10.07
CA ALA A 37 -12.24 12.83 -9.51
C ALA A 37 -13.28 13.98 -9.45
N THR A 38 -14.33 13.95 -10.26
CA THR A 38 -15.42 14.94 -10.19
C THR A 38 -16.35 14.72 -9.00
N ARG A 39 -16.33 13.53 -8.39
CA ARG A 39 -17.18 13.20 -7.25
C ARG A 39 -16.59 13.78 -5.98
N SER A 40 -17.46 14.31 -5.12
CA SER A 40 -17.08 14.72 -3.78
C SER A 40 -17.88 13.95 -2.74
N ILE A 41 -17.18 13.52 -1.70
CA ILE A 41 -17.78 12.97 -0.49
C ILE A 41 -17.66 14.00 0.62
N LYS A 42 -18.71 14.12 1.44
CA LYS A 42 -18.78 15.12 2.51
C LYS A 42 -19.24 14.48 3.82
N THR A 43 -19.06 15.22 4.89
CA THR A 43 -19.55 14.87 6.24
C THR A 43 -19.18 13.45 6.69
N THR A 44 -20.15 12.65 7.09
CA THR A 44 -19.96 11.29 7.60
C THR A 44 -19.30 10.34 6.61
N SER A 45 -19.66 10.42 5.33
CA SER A 45 -19.03 9.60 4.27
C SER A 45 -17.54 9.94 4.08
N LYS A 46 -17.18 11.24 4.19
CA LYS A 46 -15.80 11.66 4.13
C LYS A 46 -15.01 11.16 5.34
N ARG A 47 -15.58 11.27 6.55
CA ARG A 47 -14.96 10.75 7.77
C ARG A 47 -14.71 9.24 7.66
N TRP A 48 -15.75 8.49 7.29
CA TRP A 48 -15.65 7.06 7.08
C TRP A 48 -14.55 6.68 6.05
N ALA A 49 -14.47 7.41 4.94
CA ALA A 49 -13.46 7.14 3.91
C ALA A 49 -12.03 7.42 4.41
N ILE A 50 -11.84 8.47 5.21
CA ILE A 50 -10.54 8.79 5.83
C ILE A 50 -10.16 7.70 6.83
N ASP A 51 -11.06 7.33 7.72
CA ASP A 51 -10.81 6.29 8.73
C ASP A 51 -10.51 4.94 8.05
N THR A 52 -11.26 4.60 6.99
CA THR A 52 -10.99 3.40 6.19
C THR A 52 -9.62 3.46 5.52
N ALA A 53 -9.25 4.60 4.94
CA ALA A 53 -7.93 4.77 4.33
C ALA A 53 -6.80 4.60 5.35
N ILE A 54 -6.96 5.14 6.55
CA ILE A 54 -5.98 4.99 7.64
C ILE A 54 -5.79 3.51 8.00
N THR A 55 -6.87 2.74 8.13
CA THR A 55 -6.77 1.30 8.44
C THR A 55 -6.08 0.48 7.35
N MET A 56 -5.93 1.02 6.15
CA MET A 56 -5.28 0.37 5.01
C MET A 56 -3.83 0.85 4.77
N VAL A 57 -3.34 1.77 5.59
CA VAL A 57 -1.97 2.29 5.45
C VAL A 57 -0.94 1.26 5.92
N ASP A 58 0.07 1.02 5.10
CA ASP A 58 1.36 0.45 5.51
C ASP A 58 2.29 1.60 5.87
N LEU A 59 2.44 1.87 7.17
CA LEU A 59 3.30 2.95 7.64
C LEU A 59 4.77 2.51 7.55
N THR A 60 5.49 3.09 6.61
CA THR A 60 6.77 2.60 6.12
C THR A 60 7.94 3.49 6.52
N THR A 61 9.04 2.87 6.95
CA THR A 61 10.38 3.46 6.93
C THR A 61 11.38 2.43 6.42
N LEU A 62 12.10 2.79 5.35
CA LEU A 62 13.08 1.95 4.66
C LEU A 62 14.36 2.76 4.40
N GLU A 63 14.81 3.51 5.39
CA GLU A 63 16.06 4.26 5.32
C GLU A 63 17.19 3.42 5.92
N GLY A 64 18.32 3.34 5.23
CA GLY A 64 19.48 2.57 5.72
C GLY A 64 20.06 3.09 7.06
N ALA A 65 19.67 4.29 7.48
CA ALA A 65 20.04 4.91 8.75
C ALA A 65 18.94 4.79 9.82
N ASP A 66 17.94 3.92 9.63
CA ASP A 66 16.88 3.73 10.62
C ASP A 66 17.44 3.21 11.95
N THR A 67 17.01 3.84 13.04
CA THR A 67 17.39 3.45 14.38
C THR A 67 16.25 2.74 15.11
N PRO A 68 16.55 1.92 16.14
CA PRO A 68 15.50 1.33 16.98
C PRO A 68 14.53 2.36 17.58
N GLY A 69 15.05 3.55 17.94
CA GLY A 69 14.23 4.67 18.46
C GLY A 69 13.24 5.20 17.42
N LYS A 70 13.70 5.36 16.18
CA LYS A 70 12.83 5.80 15.07
C LYS A 70 11.73 4.77 14.76
N VAL A 71 12.08 3.48 14.77
CA VAL A 71 11.11 2.40 14.54
C VAL A 71 10.08 2.33 15.66
N LYS A 72 10.49 2.47 16.92
CA LYS A 72 9.54 2.55 18.05
C LYS A 72 8.59 3.73 17.93
N ALA A 73 9.09 4.92 17.60
CA ALA A 73 8.26 6.10 17.37
C ALA A 73 7.27 5.87 16.21
N LEU A 74 7.71 5.20 15.12
CA LEU A 74 6.84 4.81 14.02
C LEU A 74 5.72 3.86 14.49
N CYS A 75 6.04 2.85 15.30
CA CYS A 75 5.04 1.92 15.84
C CYS A 75 4.04 2.62 16.76
N THR A 76 4.50 3.53 17.62
CA THR A 76 3.62 4.35 18.45
C THR A 76 2.65 5.16 17.60
N LYS A 77 3.15 5.80 16.52
CA LYS A 77 2.31 6.53 15.56
C LYS A 77 1.36 5.60 14.80
N ALA A 78 1.79 4.40 14.47
CA ALA A 78 0.96 3.41 13.77
C ALA A 78 -0.27 2.99 14.60
N VAL A 79 -0.07 2.76 15.89
CA VAL A 79 -1.16 2.39 16.82
C VAL A 79 -2.07 3.58 17.13
N ARG A 80 -1.51 4.77 17.22
CA ARG A 80 -2.25 6.00 17.56
C ARG A 80 -1.81 7.16 16.67
N PRO A 81 -2.35 7.24 15.43
CA PRO A 81 -1.94 8.26 14.45
C PRO A 81 -2.17 9.70 14.93
N ASP A 82 -3.27 9.93 15.65
CA ASP A 82 -3.57 11.19 16.32
C ASP A 82 -3.61 10.97 17.85
N PRO A 83 -2.64 11.51 18.60
CA PRO A 83 -2.66 11.37 20.06
C PRO A 83 -3.77 12.18 20.75
N THR A 84 -4.38 13.14 20.05
CA THR A 84 -5.44 14.00 20.59
C THR A 84 -6.83 13.49 20.31
N ASP A 85 -7.00 12.61 19.32
CA ASP A 85 -8.30 12.00 18.95
C ASP A 85 -8.22 10.46 18.97
N ALA A 86 -8.73 9.86 20.05
CA ALA A 86 -8.76 8.41 20.22
C ALA A 86 -9.74 7.70 19.26
N SER A 87 -10.59 8.42 18.52
CA SER A 87 -11.49 7.85 17.53
C SER A 87 -10.82 7.57 16.18
N VAL A 88 -9.62 8.11 15.96
CA VAL A 88 -8.82 7.81 14.78
C VAL A 88 -8.28 6.38 14.86
N PRO A 89 -8.57 5.51 13.89
CA PRO A 89 -8.14 4.12 13.92
C PRO A 89 -6.63 3.97 13.76
N SER A 90 -6.09 2.83 14.22
CA SER A 90 -4.71 2.44 13.92
C SER A 90 -4.52 2.16 12.43
N VAL A 91 -3.28 2.26 11.96
CA VAL A 91 -2.94 1.84 10.59
C VAL A 91 -2.96 0.31 10.44
N GLY A 92 -2.99 -0.17 9.20
CA GLY A 92 -3.08 -1.60 8.88
C GLY A 92 -1.80 -2.37 9.20
N ALA A 93 -0.65 -1.78 8.92
CA ALA A 93 0.64 -2.43 9.13
C ALA A 93 1.79 -1.41 9.29
N VAL A 94 2.93 -1.92 9.72
CA VAL A 94 4.21 -1.20 9.74
C VAL A 94 5.18 -1.94 8.84
N CYS A 95 5.81 -1.23 7.91
CA CYS A 95 6.82 -1.77 7.01
C CYS A 95 8.21 -1.20 7.37
N VAL A 96 9.13 -2.09 7.68
CA VAL A 96 10.51 -1.76 8.07
C VAL A 96 11.49 -2.75 7.45
N TYR A 97 12.78 -2.43 7.42
CA TYR A 97 13.80 -3.41 7.06
C TYR A 97 13.79 -4.61 8.00
N ASN A 98 14.25 -5.77 7.50
CA ASN A 98 14.17 -7.06 8.19
C ASN A 98 14.88 -7.08 9.55
N ASP A 99 16.00 -6.37 9.71
CA ASP A 99 16.74 -6.24 10.95
C ASP A 99 15.97 -5.46 12.03
N MET A 100 15.05 -4.59 11.63
CA MET A 100 14.19 -3.80 12.52
C MET A 100 12.85 -4.48 12.87
N VAL A 101 12.49 -5.60 12.24
CA VAL A 101 11.22 -6.31 12.50
C VAL A 101 11.11 -6.75 13.96
N LYS A 102 12.20 -7.24 14.57
CA LYS A 102 12.20 -7.63 15.98
C LYS A 102 11.93 -6.44 16.90
N VAL A 103 12.48 -5.27 16.58
CA VAL A 103 12.24 -4.02 17.34
C VAL A 103 10.78 -3.61 17.23
N ALA A 104 10.22 -3.63 16.04
CA ALA A 104 8.81 -3.30 15.80
C ALA A 104 7.86 -4.25 16.54
N ARG A 105 8.15 -5.57 16.52
CA ARG A 105 7.30 -6.60 17.14
C ARG A 105 7.29 -6.53 18.67
N THR A 106 8.37 -6.07 19.30
CA THR A 106 8.50 -6.04 20.77
C THR A 106 8.05 -4.72 21.38
N HIS A 107 7.64 -3.75 20.59
CA HIS A 107 7.15 -2.44 21.04
C HIS A 107 5.64 -2.36 20.97
#